data_5d252002781f506b8659be6a5c2b0252
#
_entry.id   5d252002781f506b8659be6a5c2b0252
#
_cell.length_a   1.000
_cell.length_b   1.000
_cell.length_c   1.000
_cell.angle_alpha   90.00
_cell.angle_beta   90.00
_cell.angle_gamma   90.00
#
_symmetry.space_group_name_H-M   'P 1'
#
loop_
_entity.id
_entity.type
_entity.pdbx_description
1 polymer ?
#
loop_
_entity_poly.entity_id
_entity_poly.type
_entity_poly.pdbx_seq_one_letter_code
_entity_poly.pdbx_strand_id
1 'polypeptide(L)'
;MSGAQCATGAPAGIGYSTGATNELLIFVQGGGACWNNGMCQPSVYQWGPVCNYGMDSFCLADLPGGTKPTAVYVTHPDPFPADGGGAFPIEVGLVRDSVLFARRAENPMRAASFAFIPYCTGDLHAGNATRTYFTKAGLLEQPVARTHRFAGATNMDAYLAWLRARHPMVNVVWLTGVSGGGYGAQLNLHRVKAVFPEAQVHLLADSAPMLNTPYFDALRREWNLQVPASCTTCDAGFPQIIAHQIDSAPTSRVGLLSYSEDQVMTRFFYAPGTTVGWAAPPTPAYVAALAALEPTYEARSNSKFFRRAGQEHVMLQLAGIILSDGGVTASVPSADGGTTLKAWVDAWATGMGPWQSSR
;
A
#
# COMPACT_ATOMS: atom_id res chain seq x y z
N MET A 1 8.00 14.27 13.42
CA MET A 1 7.43 13.08 14.09
C MET A 1 8.56 12.39 14.81
N SER A 2 8.59 12.48 16.13
CA SER A 2 9.66 11.82 16.87
C SER A 2 9.46 10.30 16.81
N GLY A 3 10.51 9.55 16.44
CA GLY A 3 10.55 8.09 16.49
C GLY A 3 10.23 7.35 15.18
N ALA A 4 9.66 8.00 14.16
CA ALA A 4 9.44 7.35 12.86
C ALA A 4 10.78 7.21 12.10
N GLN A 5 11.09 6.00 11.63
CA GLN A 5 12.37 5.66 11.01
C GLN A 5 12.20 4.75 9.79
N CYS A 6 13.06 4.95 8.82
CA CYS A 6 13.23 4.02 7.71
C CYS A 6 14.11 2.82 8.09
N ALA A 7 14.20 1.84 7.20
CA ALA A 7 15.01 0.63 7.42
C ALA A 7 16.47 0.92 7.76
N THR A 8 17.04 1.99 7.22
CA THR A 8 18.41 2.46 7.49
C THR A 8 18.59 3.16 8.85
N GLY A 9 17.49 3.53 9.50
CA GLY A 9 17.47 4.39 10.68
C GLY A 9 17.35 5.89 10.37
N ALA A 10 17.28 6.25 9.08
CA ALA A 10 16.98 7.61 8.69
C ALA A 10 15.56 8.02 9.13
N PRO A 11 15.30 9.31 9.41
CA PRO A 11 13.96 9.76 9.76
C PRO A 11 12.95 9.45 8.67
N ALA A 12 11.76 8.99 9.08
CA ALA A 12 10.62 8.82 8.20
C ALA A 12 9.60 9.96 8.38
N GLY A 13 8.79 10.23 7.36
CA GLY A 13 7.84 11.33 7.34
C GLY A 13 6.52 10.97 6.66
N ILE A 14 5.64 11.94 6.50
CA ILE A 14 4.35 11.83 5.84
C ILE A 14 4.14 13.03 4.92
N GLY A 15 3.62 12.79 3.72
CA GLY A 15 3.09 13.84 2.85
C GLY A 15 1.68 14.22 3.28
N TYR A 16 1.34 15.51 3.24
CA TYR A 16 0.01 15.95 3.68
C TYR A 16 -0.48 17.16 2.90
N SER A 17 -1.77 17.12 2.51
CA SER A 17 -2.49 18.22 1.87
C SER A 17 -3.82 18.47 2.56
N THR A 18 -4.03 19.70 3.00
CA THR A 18 -5.28 20.10 3.66
C THR A 18 -6.45 20.13 2.66
N GLY A 19 -7.56 19.51 3.06
CA GLY A 19 -8.83 19.55 2.34
C GLY A 19 -9.80 20.61 2.90
N ALA A 20 -10.97 20.67 2.29
CA ALA A 20 -12.05 21.59 2.68
C ALA A 20 -13.12 20.94 3.57
N THR A 21 -13.07 19.62 3.79
CA THR A 21 -14.05 18.85 4.58
C THR A 21 -13.40 18.17 5.79
N ASN A 22 -14.23 17.68 6.71
CA ASN A 22 -13.80 16.84 7.84
C ASN A 22 -13.61 15.38 7.42
N GLU A 23 -12.98 15.17 6.27
CA GLU A 23 -12.72 13.86 5.69
C GLU A 23 -11.22 13.70 5.45
N LEU A 24 -10.73 12.48 5.56
CA LEU A 24 -9.32 12.16 5.43
C LEU A 24 -9.11 10.97 4.50
N LEU A 25 -8.31 11.15 3.47
CA LEU A 25 -7.81 10.07 2.64
C LEU A 25 -6.37 9.76 3.04
N ILE A 26 -6.12 8.55 3.50
CA ILE A 26 -4.79 8.03 3.85
C ILE A 26 -4.38 7.05 2.75
N PHE A 27 -3.33 7.40 2.03
CA PHE A 27 -2.73 6.53 1.04
C PHE A 27 -1.42 5.95 1.55
N VAL A 28 -1.30 4.63 1.50
CA VAL A 28 -0.13 3.88 1.91
C VAL A 28 0.63 3.43 0.67
N GLN A 29 1.87 3.89 0.51
CA GLN A 29 2.71 3.60 -0.66
C GLN A 29 3.13 2.13 -0.67
N GLY A 30 3.14 1.53 -1.86
CA GLY A 30 3.69 0.20 -2.11
C GLY A 30 5.19 0.21 -2.36
N GLY A 31 5.75 -0.98 -2.63
CA GLY A 31 7.15 -1.11 -2.97
C GLY A 31 7.80 -2.45 -2.61
N GLY A 32 7.06 -3.52 -2.60
CA GLY A 32 7.56 -4.86 -2.26
C GLY A 32 7.75 -5.08 -0.77
N ALA A 33 8.58 -6.03 -0.39
CA ALA A 33 8.99 -6.32 0.98
C ALA A 33 10.24 -7.20 1.03
N CYS A 34 10.92 -7.30 2.16
CA CYS A 34 12.06 -8.19 2.29
C CYS A 34 12.08 -8.90 3.66
N TRP A 35 12.69 -10.09 3.73
CA TRP A 35 12.76 -10.90 4.96
C TRP A 35 13.98 -11.83 5.02
N ASN A 36 14.99 -11.61 4.18
CA ASN A 36 16.23 -12.40 4.21
C ASN A 36 17.38 -11.64 3.55
N ASN A 37 18.60 -12.17 3.68
CA ASN A 37 19.82 -11.57 3.13
C ASN A 37 19.71 -11.27 1.62
N GLY A 38 19.06 -12.15 0.85
CA GLY A 38 18.93 -11.99 -0.61
C GLY A 38 17.98 -10.87 -0.98
N MET A 39 16.88 -10.74 -0.27
CA MET A 39 15.82 -9.76 -0.59
C MET A 39 16.08 -8.38 0.02
N CYS A 40 16.75 -8.30 1.16
CA CYS A 40 17.07 -7.02 1.82
C CYS A 40 18.39 -6.41 1.33
N GLN A 41 18.84 -6.75 0.12
CA GLN A 41 20.06 -6.21 -0.46
C GLN A 41 19.83 -4.88 -1.19
N PRO A 42 20.67 -3.85 -0.97
CA PRO A 42 20.46 -2.52 -1.56
C PRO A 42 20.64 -2.43 -3.08
N SER A 43 21.31 -3.38 -3.73
CA SER A 43 21.87 -3.11 -5.06
C SER A 43 21.44 -4.04 -6.18
N VAL A 44 20.61 -5.04 -5.93
CA VAL A 44 20.52 -6.13 -6.93
C VAL A 44 19.24 -6.15 -7.74
N TYR A 45 18.18 -5.43 -7.34
CA TYR A 45 16.88 -5.65 -7.97
C TYR A 45 16.11 -4.39 -8.27
N GLN A 46 15.86 -4.15 -9.54
CA GLN A 46 14.92 -3.15 -10.06
C GLN A 46 13.45 -3.41 -9.62
N TRP A 47 13.19 -4.48 -8.88
CA TRP A 47 11.86 -4.92 -8.45
C TRP A 47 11.82 -5.36 -6.98
N GLY A 48 12.92 -5.22 -6.26
CA GLY A 48 12.97 -5.52 -4.84
C GLY A 48 12.64 -4.28 -4.00
N PRO A 49 12.37 -4.45 -2.70
CA PRO A 49 12.03 -3.37 -1.76
C PRO A 49 13.14 -2.34 -1.58
N VAL A 50 14.16 -2.42 -2.31
CA VAL A 50 15.46 -1.80 -2.16
C VAL A 50 15.48 -0.34 -2.53
N CYS A 51 14.70 0.04 -3.53
CA CYS A 51 14.51 1.44 -3.88
C CYS A 51 13.47 2.13 -2.97
N ASN A 52 12.88 1.39 -2.06
CA ASN A 52 11.80 1.84 -1.21
C ASN A 52 12.19 2.03 0.24
N TYR A 53 13.45 2.25 0.50
CA TYR A 53 13.93 2.57 1.83
C TYR A 53 13.61 4.02 2.25
N GLY A 54 12.44 4.48 1.88
CA GLY A 54 11.92 5.78 2.27
C GLY A 54 12.52 6.95 1.51
N MET A 55 12.23 8.13 2.00
CA MET A 55 12.63 9.40 1.41
C MET A 55 14.15 9.55 1.25
N ASP A 56 14.96 8.83 2.04
CA ASP A 56 16.42 8.84 1.95
C ASP A 56 16.99 7.85 0.94
N SER A 57 16.26 6.83 0.64
CA SER A 57 16.72 5.74 -0.21
C SER A 57 15.89 5.60 -1.45
N PHE A 58 14.99 6.49 -1.66
CA PHE A 58 14.50 6.68 -2.97
C PHE A 58 15.72 6.74 -3.86
N CYS A 59 15.82 5.92 -4.88
CA CYS A 59 16.96 5.86 -5.78
C CYS A 59 17.46 7.23 -6.29
N LEU A 60 17.12 8.30 -5.59
CA LEU A 60 17.64 9.65 -5.70
C LEU A 60 19.10 9.80 -5.23
N ALA A 61 19.61 8.86 -4.42
CA ALA A 61 21.02 8.85 -4.08
C ALA A 61 21.92 8.63 -5.30
N ASP A 62 21.36 8.06 -6.36
CA ASP A 62 22.05 7.75 -7.60
C ASP A 62 21.77 8.76 -8.73
N LEU A 63 20.95 9.79 -8.48
CA LEU A 63 20.79 10.87 -9.44
C LEU A 63 21.95 11.85 -9.33
N PRO A 64 22.59 12.23 -10.46
CA PRO A 64 23.68 13.21 -10.47
C PRO A 64 23.22 14.53 -9.82
N GLY A 65 23.81 14.89 -8.67
CA GLY A 65 23.48 16.12 -7.95
C GLY A 65 22.51 15.96 -6.78
N GLY A 66 22.15 14.73 -6.39
CA GLY A 66 21.19 14.46 -5.32
C GLY A 66 21.61 14.96 -3.95
N THR A 67 21.04 16.06 -3.50
CA THR A 67 20.95 16.39 -2.09
C THR A 67 19.88 15.52 -1.47
N LYS A 68 20.25 14.72 -0.46
CA LYS A 68 19.29 13.91 0.34
C LYS A 68 18.21 14.83 0.89
N PRO A 69 16.93 14.61 0.60
CA PRO A 69 15.90 15.42 1.24
C PRO A 69 15.90 15.09 2.73
N THR A 70 16.27 16.05 3.55
CA THR A 70 15.95 16.05 4.98
C THR A 70 14.45 15.90 5.09
N ALA A 71 13.97 15.08 6.03
CA ALA A 71 12.56 14.77 6.29
C ALA A 71 11.62 15.91 5.86
N VAL A 72 11.04 15.81 4.68
CA VAL A 72 10.22 16.88 4.13
C VAL A 72 8.88 16.82 4.82
N TYR A 73 8.74 17.62 5.87
CA TYR A 73 7.44 18.07 6.31
C TYR A 73 6.93 19.01 5.23
N VAL A 74 6.22 18.50 4.25
CA VAL A 74 5.60 19.36 3.25
C VAL A 74 4.39 20.02 3.90
N THR A 75 4.63 21.15 4.50
CA THR A 75 3.59 22.12 4.90
C THR A 75 3.28 23.04 3.73
N HIS A 76 3.33 22.56 2.49
CA HIS A 76 2.84 23.36 1.37
C HIS A 76 1.31 23.37 1.44
N PRO A 77 0.65 24.52 1.28
CA PRO A 77 -0.81 24.61 1.25
C PRO A 77 -1.43 23.72 0.16
N ASP A 78 -0.67 23.41 -0.86
CA ASP A 78 -0.93 22.33 -1.79
C ASP A 78 0.37 21.57 -2.08
N PRO A 79 0.62 20.42 -1.44
CA PRO A 79 1.76 19.56 -1.74
C PRO A 79 1.63 18.88 -3.12
N PHE A 80 0.50 19.09 -3.81
CA PHE A 80 0.23 18.63 -5.16
C PHE A 80 -0.12 19.82 -6.08
N PRO A 81 0.76 20.82 -6.22
CA PRO A 81 0.46 21.96 -7.08
C PRO A 81 0.27 21.52 -8.52
N ALA A 82 -0.77 22.04 -9.16
CA ALA A 82 -1.11 21.70 -10.55
C ALA A 82 0.00 22.07 -11.56
N ASP A 83 0.92 22.96 -11.16
CA ASP A 83 2.03 23.47 -11.96
C ASP A 83 3.35 22.69 -11.82
N GLY A 84 3.37 21.61 -11.02
CA GLY A 84 4.56 20.78 -10.87
C GLY A 84 5.74 21.43 -10.12
N GLY A 85 5.52 22.56 -9.47
CA GLY A 85 6.55 23.40 -8.84
C GLY A 85 7.17 22.88 -7.53
N GLY A 86 6.96 21.63 -7.15
CA GLY A 86 7.57 20.99 -5.99
C GLY A 86 8.47 19.82 -6.41
N ALA A 87 9.68 19.73 -5.87
CA ALA A 87 10.57 18.58 -6.06
C ALA A 87 10.03 17.37 -5.29
N PHE A 88 8.92 16.80 -5.76
CA PHE A 88 8.41 15.54 -5.28
C PHE A 88 8.96 14.37 -6.09
N PRO A 89 9.17 13.21 -5.45
CA PRO A 89 9.48 12.00 -6.18
C PRO A 89 8.43 11.71 -7.26
N ILE A 90 8.86 11.09 -8.35
CA ILE A 90 8.00 10.70 -9.49
C ILE A 90 6.74 9.98 -9.04
N GLU A 91 6.81 9.15 -7.98
CA GLU A 91 5.65 8.42 -7.46
C GLU A 91 4.58 9.31 -6.83
N VAL A 92 4.94 10.44 -6.22
CA VAL A 92 3.93 11.39 -5.73
C VAL A 92 3.21 12.04 -6.92
N GLY A 93 3.93 12.31 -8.01
CA GLY A 93 3.32 12.73 -9.26
C GLY A 93 2.33 11.71 -9.82
N LEU A 94 2.70 10.43 -9.81
CA LEU A 94 1.82 9.34 -10.24
C LEU A 94 0.56 9.19 -9.38
N VAL A 95 0.69 9.43 -8.07
CA VAL A 95 -0.45 9.40 -7.13
C VAL A 95 -1.35 10.63 -7.34
N ARG A 96 -0.79 11.81 -7.57
CA ARG A 96 -1.53 13.05 -7.78
C ARG A 96 -2.59 12.95 -8.88
N ASP A 97 -2.25 12.30 -9.96
CA ASP A 97 -3.11 12.20 -11.14
C ASP A 97 -4.01 10.95 -11.12
N SER A 98 -3.94 10.15 -10.06
CA SER A 98 -4.83 9.00 -9.89
C SER A 98 -6.27 9.43 -9.65
N VAL A 99 -7.22 8.54 -9.95
CA VAL A 99 -8.66 8.79 -9.72
C VAL A 99 -9.00 9.13 -8.27
N LEU A 100 -8.16 8.73 -7.30
CA LEU A 100 -8.41 8.96 -5.87
C LEU A 100 -7.90 10.32 -5.38
N PHE A 101 -6.84 10.87 -5.97
CA PHE A 101 -6.12 12.05 -5.47
C PHE A 101 -6.30 13.30 -6.31
N ALA A 102 -6.80 13.15 -7.53
CA ALA A 102 -7.10 14.31 -8.35
C ALA A 102 -8.18 15.16 -7.69
N ARG A 103 -7.90 16.46 -7.46
CA ARG A 103 -8.89 17.41 -6.94
C ARG A 103 -9.84 17.90 -8.06
N ARG A 104 -10.33 16.95 -8.88
CA ARG A 104 -11.27 17.19 -9.98
C ARG A 104 -12.68 16.86 -9.56
N ALA A 105 -13.68 17.42 -10.24
CA ALA A 105 -15.09 17.26 -9.92
C ALA A 105 -15.54 15.79 -9.86
N GLU A 106 -14.95 14.96 -10.70
CA GLU A 106 -15.27 13.52 -10.82
C GLU A 106 -14.77 12.68 -9.64
N ASN A 107 -13.87 13.21 -8.81
CA ASN A 107 -13.39 12.50 -7.62
C ASN A 107 -14.29 12.81 -6.43
N PRO A 108 -15.01 11.83 -5.86
CA PRO A 108 -15.86 12.04 -4.69
C PRO A 108 -15.07 12.49 -3.45
N MET A 109 -13.78 12.15 -3.36
CA MET A 109 -12.89 12.48 -2.22
C MET A 109 -12.10 13.79 -2.44
N ARG A 110 -12.34 14.55 -3.51
CA ARG A 110 -11.56 15.73 -3.89
C ARG A 110 -11.46 16.81 -2.81
N ALA A 111 -12.43 16.89 -1.91
CA ALA A 111 -12.47 17.87 -0.84
C ALA A 111 -11.84 17.39 0.49
N ALA A 112 -11.48 16.11 0.58
CA ALA A 112 -10.84 15.54 1.75
C ALA A 112 -9.41 16.05 1.94
N SER A 113 -8.92 16.03 3.17
CA SER A 113 -7.48 16.12 3.42
C SER A 113 -6.79 14.85 2.93
N PHE A 114 -5.61 14.98 2.34
CA PHE A 114 -4.84 13.84 1.82
C PHE A 114 -3.58 13.63 2.66
N ALA A 115 -3.36 12.40 3.07
CA ALA A 115 -2.15 11.95 3.74
C ALA A 115 -1.49 10.86 2.89
N PHE A 116 -0.24 11.06 2.53
CA PHE A 116 0.59 10.09 1.80
C PHE A 116 1.61 9.51 2.77
N ILE A 117 1.57 8.20 2.99
CA ILE A 117 2.50 7.47 3.85
C ILE A 117 3.55 6.78 2.96
N PRO A 118 4.80 7.30 2.92
CA PRO A 118 5.86 6.71 2.13
C PRO A 118 6.30 5.36 2.70
N TYR A 119 6.75 4.45 1.82
CA TYR A 119 7.21 3.14 2.21
C TYR A 119 8.73 3.07 2.30
N CYS A 120 9.26 2.79 3.47
CA CYS A 120 10.72 2.77 3.69
C CYS A 120 11.21 1.70 4.66
N THR A 121 10.38 0.74 5.01
CA THR A 121 10.71 -0.24 6.04
C THR A 121 10.77 -1.68 5.53
N GLY A 122 10.23 -1.97 4.34
CA GLY A 122 10.31 -3.29 3.72
C GLY A 122 9.47 -4.38 4.40
N ASP A 123 8.47 -4.01 5.23
CA ASP A 123 7.73 -4.87 6.14
C ASP A 123 6.20 -4.74 6.00
N LEU A 124 5.73 -4.31 4.85
CA LEU A 124 4.32 -4.05 4.57
C LEU A 124 3.67 -3.09 5.60
N HIS A 125 4.42 -2.10 6.09
CA HIS A 125 3.99 -1.10 7.09
C HIS A 125 3.50 -1.70 8.42
N ALA A 126 3.89 -2.91 8.78
CA ALA A 126 3.35 -3.60 9.96
C ALA A 126 4.39 -4.33 10.81
N GLY A 127 5.67 -4.18 10.49
CA GLY A 127 6.76 -4.76 11.27
C GLY A 127 7.14 -3.93 12.50
N ASN A 128 7.73 -4.61 13.49
CA ASN A 128 8.32 -4.00 14.68
C ASN A 128 9.54 -4.84 15.14
N ALA A 129 10.59 -4.81 14.34
CA ALA A 129 11.81 -5.56 14.62
C ALA A 129 13.06 -4.85 14.09
N THR A 130 14.21 -5.20 14.64
CA THR A 130 15.53 -4.85 14.08
C THR A 130 16.28 -6.14 13.78
N ARG A 131 16.86 -6.23 12.59
CA ARG A 131 17.63 -7.38 12.11
C ARG A 131 18.97 -6.93 11.56
N THR A 132 19.89 -7.87 11.46
CA THR A 132 21.17 -7.66 10.77
C THR A 132 21.23 -8.61 9.59
N TYR A 133 21.41 -8.04 8.40
CA TYR A 133 21.59 -8.78 7.17
C TYR A 133 22.98 -8.59 6.61
N PHE A 134 23.52 -9.65 6.01
CA PHE A 134 24.79 -9.59 5.31
C PHE A 134 24.53 -9.33 3.83
N THR A 135 24.70 -8.09 3.42
CA THR A 135 24.36 -7.63 2.09
C THR A 135 25.59 -7.13 1.33
N LYS A 136 25.56 -7.25 0.01
CA LYS A 136 26.61 -6.74 -0.87
C LYS A 136 26.14 -5.45 -1.52
N ALA A 137 26.99 -4.46 -1.67
CA ALA A 137 26.70 -3.26 -2.43
C ALA A 137 26.90 -3.46 -3.94
N GLY A 138 27.71 -4.46 -4.33
CA GLY A 138 27.96 -4.86 -5.70
C GLY A 138 28.27 -6.36 -5.83
N LEU A 139 28.24 -6.89 -7.05
CA LEU A 139 28.46 -8.32 -7.32
C LEU A 139 29.82 -8.84 -6.85
N LEU A 140 30.85 -8.00 -6.89
CA LEU A 140 32.23 -8.35 -6.54
C LEU A 140 32.62 -7.97 -5.10
N GLU A 141 31.72 -7.32 -4.37
CA GLU A 141 31.99 -6.89 -2.99
C GLU A 141 31.76 -8.00 -1.98
N GLN A 142 32.52 -7.97 -0.88
CA GLN A 142 32.25 -8.86 0.23
C GLN A 142 30.98 -8.45 0.97
N PRO A 143 30.19 -9.41 1.49
CA PRO A 143 29.01 -9.08 2.28
C PRO A 143 29.37 -8.27 3.52
N VAL A 144 28.64 -7.18 3.75
CA VAL A 144 28.79 -6.32 4.94
C VAL A 144 27.54 -6.46 5.80
N ALA A 145 27.73 -6.55 7.11
CA ALA A 145 26.63 -6.54 8.05
C ALA A 145 25.92 -5.17 8.03
N ARG A 146 24.61 -5.18 7.78
CA ARG A 146 23.77 -3.98 7.76
C ARG A 146 22.58 -4.16 8.68
N THR A 147 22.34 -3.18 9.52
CA THR A 147 21.15 -3.14 10.37
C THR A 147 19.95 -2.71 9.51
N HIS A 148 18.88 -3.49 9.57
CA HIS A 148 17.61 -3.21 8.94
C HIS A 148 16.52 -3.07 10.01
N ARG A 149 15.78 -1.97 9.98
CA ARG A 149 14.70 -1.67 10.92
C ARG A 149 13.37 -1.88 10.24
N PHE A 150 12.65 -2.90 10.65
CA PHE A 150 11.26 -3.13 10.33
C PHE A 150 10.40 -2.31 11.29
N ALA A 151 10.19 -1.05 10.99
CA ALA A 151 9.55 -0.08 11.88
C ALA A 151 8.16 0.35 11.39
N GLY A 152 7.57 -0.40 10.45
CA GLY A 152 6.33 -0.02 9.80
C GLY A 152 5.17 0.20 10.76
N ALA A 153 5.00 -0.66 11.75
CA ALA A 153 3.95 -0.51 12.76
C ALA A 153 4.17 0.73 13.64
N THR A 154 5.40 0.95 14.11
CA THR A 154 5.75 2.12 14.93
C THR A 154 5.61 3.41 14.15
N ASN A 155 6.00 3.42 12.88
CA ASN A 155 5.82 4.56 11.99
C ASN A 155 4.33 4.86 11.80
N MET A 156 3.51 3.83 11.56
CA MET A 156 2.07 4.00 11.40
C MET A 156 1.44 4.62 12.66
N ASP A 157 1.81 4.15 13.86
CA ASP A 157 1.33 4.74 15.11
C ASP A 157 1.70 6.23 15.22
N ALA A 158 2.93 6.61 14.85
CA ALA A 158 3.38 8.00 14.87
C ALA A 158 2.63 8.86 13.84
N TYR A 159 2.39 8.35 12.64
CA TYR A 159 1.63 9.05 11.59
C TYR A 159 0.17 9.25 11.99
N LEU A 160 -0.46 8.21 12.51
CA LEU A 160 -1.85 8.27 12.95
C LEU A 160 -2.05 9.22 14.13
N ALA A 161 -1.12 9.24 15.09
CA ALA A 161 -1.14 10.21 16.17
C ALA A 161 -1.05 11.66 15.68
N TRP A 162 -0.16 11.90 14.70
CA TRP A 162 0.00 13.20 14.08
C TRP A 162 -1.25 13.62 13.28
N LEU A 163 -1.87 12.70 12.55
CA LEU A 163 -3.11 12.94 11.81
C LEU A 163 -4.28 13.20 12.77
N ARG A 164 -4.39 12.44 13.86
CA ARG A 164 -5.44 12.64 14.88
C ARG A 164 -5.39 14.03 15.49
N ALA A 165 -4.19 14.53 15.80
CA ALA A 165 -4.02 15.87 16.33
C ALA A 165 -4.50 16.97 15.37
N ARG A 166 -4.46 16.72 14.05
CA ARG A 166 -4.94 17.65 13.01
C ARG A 166 -6.40 17.47 12.64
N HIS A 167 -6.90 16.25 12.81
CA HIS A 167 -8.26 15.87 12.45
C HIS A 167 -9.04 15.36 13.67
N PRO A 168 -9.23 16.17 14.73
CA PRO A 168 -9.94 15.71 15.91
C PRO A 168 -11.41 15.39 15.66
N MET A 169 -12.00 15.96 14.60
CA MET A 169 -13.42 15.86 14.24
C MET A 169 -13.63 15.16 12.89
N VAL A 170 -12.68 14.31 12.43
CA VAL A 170 -12.85 13.58 11.18
C VAL A 170 -14.06 12.64 11.28
N ASN A 171 -14.90 12.65 10.25
CA ASN A 171 -16.11 11.82 10.20
C ASN A 171 -15.99 10.64 9.23
N VAL A 172 -15.15 10.76 8.20
CA VAL A 172 -14.86 9.68 7.25
C VAL A 172 -13.34 9.58 7.03
N VAL A 173 -12.80 8.36 7.10
CA VAL A 173 -11.44 8.05 6.71
C VAL A 173 -11.47 7.02 5.59
N TRP A 174 -10.91 7.37 4.43
CA TRP A 174 -10.61 6.41 3.39
C TRP A 174 -9.15 5.98 3.54
N LEU A 175 -8.95 4.72 3.90
CA LEU A 175 -7.64 4.09 3.97
C LEU A 175 -7.41 3.30 2.69
N THR A 176 -6.39 3.64 1.95
CA THR A 176 -6.09 2.98 0.69
C THR A 176 -4.59 2.76 0.51
N GLY A 177 -4.22 1.87 -0.37
CA GLY A 177 -2.84 1.62 -0.72
C GLY A 177 -2.74 0.65 -1.88
N VAL A 178 -1.57 0.59 -2.47
CA VAL A 178 -1.28 -0.24 -3.65
C VAL A 178 -0.15 -1.21 -3.37
N SER A 179 -0.19 -2.44 -3.90
CA SER A 179 0.90 -3.41 -3.74
C SER A 179 1.27 -3.62 -2.26
N GLY A 180 2.54 -3.51 -1.88
CA GLY A 180 2.96 -3.54 -0.47
C GLY A 180 2.21 -2.56 0.43
N GLY A 181 1.80 -1.39 -0.09
CA GLY A 181 0.97 -0.43 0.62
C GLY A 181 -0.48 -0.86 0.77
N GLY A 182 -1.02 -1.59 -0.18
CA GLY A 182 -2.34 -2.22 -0.07
C GLY A 182 -2.38 -3.27 1.05
N TYR A 183 -1.30 -4.06 1.21
CA TYR A 183 -1.10 -4.90 2.40
C TYR A 183 -1.01 -4.06 3.66
N GLY A 184 -0.21 -2.97 3.63
CA GLY A 184 -0.07 -2.05 4.75
C GLY A 184 -1.39 -1.45 5.19
N ALA A 185 -2.23 -1.03 4.25
CA ALA A 185 -3.57 -0.52 4.55
C ALA A 185 -4.44 -1.58 5.25
N GLN A 186 -4.46 -2.82 4.74
CA GLN A 186 -5.20 -3.93 5.34
C GLN A 186 -4.67 -4.30 6.73
N LEU A 187 -3.36 -4.39 6.90
CA LEU A 187 -2.73 -4.73 8.18
C LEU A 187 -2.95 -3.67 9.26
N ASN A 188 -3.15 -2.41 8.86
CA ASN A 188 -3.32 -1.29 9.80
C ASN A 188 -4.76 -0.77 9.94
N LEU A 189 -5.76 -1.39 9.32
CA LEU A 189 -7.17 -0.96 9.45
C LEU A 189 -7.59 -0.83 10.92
N HIS A 190 -7.25 -1.80 11.75
CA HIS A 190 -7.57 -1.76 13.19
C HIS A 190 -6.92 -0.58 13.92
N ARG A 191 -5.69 -0.17 13.54
CA ARG A 191 -5.00 0.99 14.13
C ARG A 191 -5.69 2.29 13.73
N VAL A 192 -6.06 2.43 12.46
CA VAL A 192 -6.81 3.60 11.98
C VAL A 192 -8.13 3.73 12.70
N LYS A 193 -8.88 2.64 12.86
CA LYS A 193 -10.14 2.61 13.60
C LYS A 193 -9.96 2.95 15.09
N ALA A 194 -8.90 2.45 15.72
CA ALA A 194 -8.60 2.76 17.12
C ALA A 194 -8.27 4.25 17.34
N VAL A 195 -7.59 4.87 16.38
CA VAL A 195 -7.23 6.30 16.46
C VAL A 195 -8.41 7.21 16.09
N PHE A 196 -9.30 6.78 15.19
CA PHE A 196 -10.48 7.55 14.76
C PHE A 196 -11.79 6.79 15.08
N PRO A 197 -12.09 6.54 16.37
CA PRO A 197 -13.21 5.68 16.77
C PRO A 197 -14.57 6.22 16.35
N GLU A 198 -14.71 7.55 16.20
CA GLU A 198 -15.96 8.22 15.80
C GLU A 198 -16.14 8.28 14.28
N ALA A 199 -15.07 8.01 13.50
CA ALA A 199 -15.10 8.10 12.05
C ALA A 199 -15.59 6.79 11.43
N GLN A 200 -16.27 6.90 10.29
CA GLN A 200 -16.43 5.77 9.38
C GLN A 200 -15.11 5.55 8.65
N VAL A 201 -14.47 4.41 8.88
CA VAL A 201 -13.21 4.06 8.21
C VAL A 201 -13.51 3.05 7.10
N HIS A 202 -13.20 3.40 5.86
CA HIS A 202 -13.34 2.54 4.69
C HIS A 202 -11.96 2.13 4.17
N LEU A 203 -11.83 0.91 3.65
CA LEU A 203 -10.57 0.35 3.16
C LEU A 203 -10.67 -0.01 1.68
N LEU A 204 -9.67 0.39 0.89
CA LEU A 204 -9.48 -0.06 -0.49
C LEU A 204 -8.03 -0.49 -0.70
N ALA A 205 -7.81 -1.76 -0.96
CA ALA A 205 -6.51 -2.32 -1.27
C ALA A 205 -6.41 -2.64 -2.77
N ASP A 206 -5.40 -2.13 -3.44
CA ASP A 206 -5.15 -2.40 -4.85
C ASP A 206 -3.95 -3.32 -5.02
N SER A 207 -4.13 -4.39 -5.78
CA SER A 207 -3.11 -5.41 -6.08
C SER A 207 -2.40 -5.93 -4.83
N ALA A 208 -3.20 -6.15 -3.79
CA ALA A 208 -2.73 -6.61 -2.49
C ALA A 208 -3.63 -7.71 -1.90
N PRO A 209 -3.91 -8.79 -2.66
CA PRO A 209 -4.72 -9.88 -2.14
C PRO A 209 -3.99 -10.59 -1.01
N MET A 210 -4.63 -10.72 0.14
CA MET A 210 -4.12 -11.40 1.35
C MET A 210 -4.10 -12.92 1.14
N LEU A 211 -3.21 -13.40 0.27
CA LEU A 211 -3.10 -14.79 -0.13
C LEU A 211 -2.37 -15.65 0.90
N ASN A 212 -2.66 -16.94 0.92
CA ASN A 212 -1.78 -17.91 1.55
C ASN A 212 -0.43 -17.95 0.83
N THR A 213 0.64 -17.91 1.61
CA THR A 213 2.00 -18.05 1.11
C THR A 213 2.80 -18.99 2.01
N PRO A 214 3.66 -19.84 1.45
CA PRO A 214 4.52 -20.70 2.27
C PRO A 214 5.55 -19.91 3.09
N TYR A 215 5.71 -18.62 2.82
CA TYR A 215 6.66 -17.73 3.51
C TYR A 215 6.06 -16.97 4.68
N PHE A 216 4.76 -17.12 4.97
CA PHE A 216 4.08 -16.32 6.01
C PHE A 216 4.78 -16.39 7.37
N ASP A 217 5.16 -17.58 7.81
CA ASP A 217 5.87 -17.75 9.08
C ASP A 217 7.24 -17.08 9.11
N ALA A 218 7.95 -17.08 7.99
CA ALA A 218 9.22 -16.37 7.88
C ALA A 218 9.01 -14.86 7.97
N LEU A 219 8.06 -14.33 7.19
CA LEU A 219 7.69 -12.91 7.22
C LEU A 219 7.29 -12.47 8.63
N ARG A 220 6.39 -13.23 9.28
CA ARG A 220 5.88 -12.92 10.61
C ARG A 220 6.99 -12.84 11.66
N ARG A 221 7.92 -13.79 11.64
CA ARG A 221 9.05 -13.81 12.58
C ARG A 221 10.07 -12.72 12.30
N GLU A 222 10.44 -12.54 11.03
CA GLU A 222 11.46 -11.53 10.66
C GLU A 222 11.00 -10.13 10.97
N TRP A 223 9.77 -9.80 10.67
CA TRP A 223 9.21 -8.47 10.91
C TRP A 223 8.72 -8.27 12.33
N ASN A 224 8.56 -9.34 13.14
CA ASN A 224 7.72 -9.30 14.34
C ASN A 224 6.38 -8.63 13.99
N LEU A 225 5.69 -9.23 12.99
CA LEU A 225 4.49 -8.68 12.36
C LEU A 225 3.44 -8.34 13.41
N GLN A 226 2.99 -7.12 13.42
CA GLN A 226 2.00 -6.62 14.37
C GLN A 226 0.59 -6.78 13.78
N VAL A 227 -0.21 -7.64 14.40
CA VAL A 227 -1.62 -7.92 14.06
C VAL A 227 -2.53 -7.51 15.21
N PRO A 228 -3.87 -7.38 14.99
CA PRO A 228 -4.78 -7.06 16.06
C PRO A 228 -4.70 -8.05 17.22
N ALA A 229 -4.56 -7.58 18.44
CA ALA A 229 -4.49 -8.44 19.64
C ALA A 229 -5.76 -9.29 19.85
N SER A 230 -6.90 -8.84 19.31
CA SER A 230 -8.17 -9.57 19.33
C SER A 230 -8.23 -10.73 18.35
N CYS A 231 -7.27 -10.84 17.44
CA CYS A 231 -7.27 -11.90 16.42
C CYS A 231 -6.57 -13.16 16.93
N THR A 232 -7.32 -14.15 17.26
CA THR A 232 -6.79 -15.45 17.76
C THR A 232 -6.33 -16.40 16.66
N THR A 233 -6.66 -16.09 15.39
CA THR A 233 -6.34 -16.92 14.21
C THR A 233 -5.35 -16.28 13.25
N CYS A 234 -4.93 -15.05 13.49
CA CYS A 234 -4.04 -14.30 12.58
C CYS A 234 -2.66 -14.92 12.39
N ASP A 235 -2.24 -15.79 13.28
CA ASP A 235 -0.99 -16.57 13.17
C ASP A 235 -1.02 -17.61 12.04
N ALA A 236 -2.19 -17.95 11.54
CA ALA A 236 -2.35 -18.96 10.50
C ALA A 236 -2.14 -18.42 9.06
N GLY A 237 -2.15 -17.10 8.86
CA GLY A 237 -1.87 -16.54 7.53
C GLY A 237 -2.57 -15.22 7.24
N PHE A 238 -2.23 -14.62 6.11
CA PHE A 238 -2.85 -13.38 5.64
C PHE A 238 -4.37 -13.47 5.45
N PRO A 239 -4.96 -14.56 4.94
CA PRO A 239 -6.42 -14.67 4.80
C PRO A 239 -7.16 -14.53 6.14
N GLN A 240 -6.60 -15.05 7.23
CA GLN A 240 -7.18 -14.94 8.57
C GLN A 240 -7.11 -13.51 9.10
N ILE A 241 -6.04 -12.80 8.77
CA ILE A 241 -5.90 -11.38 9.14
C ILE A 241 -6.99 -10.56 8.46
N ILE A 242 -7.14 -10.67 7.15
CA ILE A 242 -8.17 -9.89 6.45
C ILE A 242 -9.59 -10.28 6.84
N ALA A 243 -9.86 -11.55 7.06
CA ALA A 243 -11.15 -12.02 7.56
C ALA A 243 -11.48 -11.34 8.91
N HIS A 244 -10.54 -11.37 9.87
CA HIS A 244 -10.69 -10.70 11.15
C HIS A 244 -10.90 -9.18 11.02
N GLN A 245 -10.14 -8.52 10.14
CA GLN A 245 -10.27 -7.09 9.90
C GLN A 245 -11.67 -6.72 9.34
N ILE A 246 -12.20 -7.51 8.41
CA ILE A 246 -13.54 -7.32 7.86
C ILE A 246 -14.60 -7.52 8.96
N ASP A 247 -14.51 -8.61 9.74
CA ASP A 247 -15.46 -8.92 10.81
C ASP A 247 -15.46 -7.90 11.93
N SER A 248 -14.29 -7.34 12.24
CA SER A 248 -14.10 -6.29 13.27
C SER A 248 -14.52 -4.89 12.79
N ALA A 249 -14.94 -4.75 11.54
CA ALA A 249 -15.25 -3.46 10.93
C ALA A 249 -16.60 -3.50 10.15
N PRO A 250 -17.73 -3.89 10.78
CA PRO A 250 -18.99 -4.16 10.08
C PRO A 250 -19.59 -2.95 9.37
N THR A 251 -19.24 -1.73 9.78
CA THR A 251 -19.69 -0.48 9.15
C THR A 251 -18.73 0.04 8.09
N SER A 252 -17.56 -0.60 7.93
CA SER A 252 -16.55 -0.24 6.93
C SER A 252 -16.89 -0.89 5.58
N ARG A 253 -16.66 -0.19 4.49
CA ARG A 253 -16.59 -0.81 3.15
C ARG A 253 -15.15 -1.25 2.91
N VAL A 254 -14.93 -2.56 2.81
CA VAL A 254 -13.61 -3.16 2.61
C VAL A 254 -13.51 -3.68 1.18
N GLY A 255 -12.71 -3.03 0.35
CA GLY A 255 -12.55 -3.31 -1.06
C GLY A 255 -11.18 -3.91 -1.40
N LEU A 256 -11.17 -4.87 -2.32
CA LEU A 256 -9.98 -5.40 -2.96
C LEU A 256 -10.06 -5.22 -4.47
N LEU A 257 -9.05 -4.61 -5.07
CA LEU A 257 -8.83 -4.61 -6.51
C LEU A 257 -7.70 -5.60 -6.83
N SER A 258 -7.87 -6.43 -7.85
CA SER A 258 -6.84 -7.38 -8.26
C SER A 258 -6.94 -7.75 -9.73
N TYR A 259 -5.79 -7.90 -10.40
CA TYR A 259 -5.74 -8.60 -11.67
C TYR A 259 -5.82 -10.11 -11.45
N SER A 260 -6.39 -10.83 -12.44
CA SER A 260 -6.60 -12.28 -12.34
C SER A 260 -5.30 -13.09 -12.29
N GLU A 261 -4.22 -12.54 -12.86
CA GLU A 261 -2.94 -13.22 -13.02
C GLU A 261 -1.75 -12.32 -12.67
N ASP A 262 -1.92 -11.38 -11.74
CA ASP A 262 -0.91 -10.40 -11.33
C ASP A 262 0.49 -11.03 -11.19
N GLN A 263 1.38 -10.72 -12.12
CA GLN A 263 2.72 -11.32 -12.21
C GLN A 263 3.65 -10.85 -11.10
N VAL A 264 3.46 -9.64 -10.58
CA VAL A 264 4.28 -9.10 -9.49
C VAL A 264 3.95 -9.85 -8.20
N MET A 265 2.66 -9.98 -7.88
CA MET A 265 2.22 -10.72 -6.69
C MET A 265 2.54 -12.22 -6.81
N THR A 266 2.40 -12.80 -7.99
CA THR A 266 2.76 -14.18 -8.23
C THR A 266 4.23 -14.44 -7.90
N ARG A 267 5.15 -13.60 -8.38
CA ARG A 267 6.59 -13.74 -8.09
C ARG A 267 6.88 -13.51 -6.62
N PHE A 268 6.29 -12.50 -6.03
CA PHE A 268 6.53 -12.14 -4.64
C PHE A 268 6.17 -13.28 -3.67
N PHE A 269 5.02 -13.94 -3.87
CA PHE A 269 4.54 -14.95 -2.96
C PHE A 269 4.96 -16.38 -3.27
N TYR A 270 5.24 -16.69 -4.54
CA TYR A 270 5.49 -18.08 -4.94
C TYR A 270 6.88 -18.33 -5.51
N ALA A 271 7.61 -17.26 -5.85
CA ALA A 271 8.97 -17.36 -6.37
C ALA A 271 9.89 -16.23 -5.88
N PRO A 272 9.91 -15.91 -4.56
CA PRO A 272 10.72 -14.82 -4.04
C PRO A 272 12.21 -15.11 -4.26
N GLY A 273 12.93 -14.07 -4.70
CA GLY A 273 14.35 -14.17 -4.95
C GLY A 273 14.75 -14.80 -6.31
N THR A 274 13.79 -15.22 -7.11
CA THR A 274 14.05 -15.72 -8.49
C THR A 274 14.15 -14.58 -9.50
N THR A 275 14.97 -13.59 -9.20
CA THR A 275 15.10 -12.40 -10.05
C THR A 275 16.08 -12.60 -11.19
N VAL A 276 16.84 -13.68 -11.18
CA VAL A 276 17.79 -14.00 -12.23
C VAL A 276 17.18 -15.07 -13.13
N GLY A 277 16.60 -14.62 -14.20
CA GLY A 277 15.95 -15.46 -15.20
C GLY A 277 14.44 -15.22 -15.25
N TRP A 278 13.96 -14.94 -16.42
CA TRP A 278 12.55 -14.75 -16.77
C TRP A 278 11.78 -16.10 -16.79
N ALA A 279 12.03 -16.97 -15.81
CA ALA A 279 11.17 -18.13 -15.65
C ALA A 279 9.73 -17.60 -15.43
N ALA A 280 8.79 -18.13 -16.19
CA ALA A 280 7.39 -17.78 -16.06
C ALA A 280 6.97 -17.94 -14.58
N PRO A 281 6.32 -16.95 -14.00
CA PRO A 281 5.84 -17.06 -12.62
C PRO A 281 4.83 -18.22 -12.52
N PRO A 282 4.69 -18.87 -11.37
CA PRO A 282 3.73 -19.95 -11.15
C PRO A 282 2.28 -19.40 -11.10
N THR A 283 1.83 -18.80 -12.20
CA THR A 283 0.53 -18.16 -12.36
C THR A 283 -0.64 -19.03 -11.90
N PRO A 284 -0.69 -20.36 -12.17
CA PRO A 284 -1.79 -21.21 -11.67
C PRO A 284 -1.91 -21.23 -10.14
N ALA A 285 -0.79 -21.14 -9.41
CA ALA A 285 -0.83 -21.09 -7.94
C ALA A 285 -1.44 -19.77 -7.45
N TYR A 286 -1.11 -18.65 -8.08
CA TYR A 286 -1.72 -17.35 -7.79
C TYR A 286 -3.21 -17.35 -8.08
N VAL A 287 -3.63 -17.81 -9.25
CA VAL A 287 -5.04 -17.87 -9.67
C VAL A 287 -5.86 -18.71 -8.66
N ALA A 288 -5.33 -19.88 -8.28
CA ALA A 288 -5.99 -20.73 -7.31
C ALA A 288 -6.09 -20.07 -5.92
N ALA A 289 -5.04 -19.40 -5.47
CA ALA A 289 -5.03 -18.71 -4.18
C ALA A 289 -5.97 -17.49 -4.18
N LEU A 290 -6.05 -16.75 -5.28
CA LEU A 290 -6.99 -15.64 -5.43
C LEU A 290 -8.43 -16.14 -5.39
N ALA A 291 -8.74 -17.21 -6.13
CA ALA A 291 -10.06 -17.84 -6.12
C ALA A 291 -10.44 -18.35 -4.72
N ALA A 292 -9.48 -18.86 -3.95
CA ALA A 292 -9.71 -19.29 -2.56
C ALA A 292 -9.93 -18.10 -1.60
N LEU A 293 -9.41 -16.92 -1.90
CA LEU A 293 -9.60 -15.70 -1.10
C LEU A 293 -10.94 -15.01 -1.36
N GLU A 294 -11.45 -15.02 -2.58
CA GLU A 294 -12.69 -14.32 -2.98
C GLU A 294 -13.89 -14.61 -2.04
N PRO A 295 -14.17 -15.87 -1.61
CA PRO A 295 -15.25 -16.15 -0.68
C PRO A 295 -15.15 -15.39 0.65
N THR A 296 -13.94 -15.03 1.09
CA THR A 296 -13.75 -14.21 2.30
C THR A 296 -14.41 -12.85 2.17
N TYR A 297 -14.36 -12.25 0.98
CA TYR A 297 -14.99 -10.98 0.68
C TYR A 297 -16.49 -11.13 0.36
N GLU A 298 -16.91 -12.20 -0.29
CA GLU A 298 -18.31 -12.42 -0.68
C GLU A 298 -19.20 -12.83 0.50
N ALA A 299 -18.67 -13.55 1.46
CA ALA A 299 -19.42 -14.03 2.63
C ALA A 299 -19.92 -12.88 3.53
N ARG A 300 -19.46 -11.64 3.30
CA ARG A 300 -19.77 -10.50 4.16
C ARG A 300 -20.40 -9.36 3.37
N SER A 301 -21.39 -8.70 3.93
CA SER A 301 -22.09 -7.58 3.27
C SER A 301 -21.19 -6.34 3.09
N ASN A 302 -20.25 -6.15 4.01
CA ASN A 302 -19.37 -4.98 4.10
C ASN A 302 -18.04 -5.13 3.33
N SER A 303 -17.83 -6.21 2.60
CA SER A 303 -16.63 -6.40 1.78
C SER A 303 -16.94 -6.89 0.39
N LYS A 304 -16.16 -6.41 -0.58
CA LYS A 304 -16.31 -6.74 -2.00
C LYS A 304 -14.95 -6.74 -2.68
N PHE A 305 -14.85 -7.44 -3.81
CA PHE A 305 -13.68 -7.36 -4.67
C PHE A 305 -14.05 -6.94 -6.10
N PHE A 306 -13.08 -6.36 -6.78
CA PHE A 306 -13.12 -6.07 -8.20
C PHE A 306 -11.94 -6.78 -8.85
N ARG A 307 -12.23 -7.75 -9.74
CA ARG A 307 -11.21 -8.47 -10.49
C ARG A 307 -11.24 -8.04 -11.95
N ARG A 308 -10.07 -7.76 -12.48
CA ARG A 308 -9.85 -7.51 -13.90
C ARG A 308 -9.06 -8.66 -14.52
N ALA A 309 -9.40 -9.04 -15.74
CA ALA A 309 -8.58 -9.97 -16.52
C ALA A 309 -7.23 -9.31 -16.85
N GLY A 310 -6.13 -10.04 -16.72
CA GLY A 310 -4.80 -9.58 -17.09
C GLY A 310 -3.71 -9.96 -16.09
N GLN A 311 -2.49 -9.61 -16.47
CA GLN A 311 -1.27 -9.95 -15.75
C GLN A 311 -0.58 -8.72 -15.13
N GLU A 312 -1.19 -7.56 -15.30
CA GLU A 312 -0.67 -6.29 -14.85
C GLU A 312 -0.68 -6.19 -13.32
N HIS A 313 -0.08 -5.14 -12.81
CA HIS A 313 0.00 -4.84 -11.40
C HIS A 313 -0.43 -3.40 -11.15
N VAL A 314 -1.26 -3.18 -10.16
CA VAL A 314 -1.85 -1.89 -9.72
C VAL A 314 -2.79 -1.24 -10.74
N MET A 315 -4.01 -0.98 -10.32
CA MET A 315 -5.02 -0.29 -11.11
C MET A 315 -5.08 1.21 -10.81
N LEU A 316 -4.96 1.59 -9.54
CA LEU A 316 -5.15 2.98 -9.10
C LEU A 316 -3.98 3.89 -9.49
N GLN A 317 -2.77 3.36 -9.52
CA GLN A 317 -1.56 4.11 -9.85
C GLN A 317 -1.38 4.28 -11.37
N LEU A 318 -1.69 3.23 -12.14
CA LEU A 318 -1.64 3.28 -13.60
C LEU A 318 -2.73 4.19 -14.18
N ALA A 319 -3.83 4.36 -13.48
CA ALA A 319 -4.88 5.30 -13.86
C ALA A 319 -4.33 6.73 -14.00
N GLY A 320 -3.32 7.13 -13.22
CA GLY A 320 -2.69 8.44 -13.34
C GLY A 320 -1.82 8.61 -14.58
N ILE A 321 -1.08 7.58 -14.99
CA ILE A 321 -0.22 7.65 -16.19
C ILE A 321 -1.03 7.70 -17.48
N ILE A 322 -2.19 7.04 -17.49
CA ILE A 322 -3.04 6.95 -18.69
C ILE A 322 -4.06 8.09 -18.75
N LEU A 323 -4.36 8.75 -17.64
CA LEU A 323 -5.32 9.87 -17.60
C LEU A 323 -4.79 11.17 -18.26
N SER A 324 -3.48 11.26 -18.55
CA SER A 324 -2.96 12.36 -19.38
C SER A 324 -3.60 12.40 -20.79
N ASP A 325 -4.18 11.28 -21.22
CA ASP A 325 -4.79 11.08 -22.54
C ASP A 325 -6.33 11.05 -22.51
N GLY A 326 -6.98 11.59 -21.50
CA GLY A 326 -8.41 11.84 -21.53
C GLY A 326 -9.34 10.71 -21.02
N GLY A 327 -8.87 9.82 -20.13
CA GLY A 327 -9.82 9.04 -19.32
C GLY A 327 -10.00 7.56 -19.66
N VAL A 328 -9.06 6.93 -20.32
CA VAL A 328 -9.17 5.51 -20.75
C VAL A 328 -9.32 4.54 -19.57
N THR A 329 -8.69 4.82 -18.42
CA THR A 329 -8.73 3.87 -17.29
C THR A 329 -9.99 3.94 -16.45
N ALA A 330 -10.69 5.07 -16.45
CA ALA A 330 -11.96 5.20 -15.72
C ALA A 330 -13.05 4.26 -16.27
N SER A 331 -12.98 3.92 -17.56
CA SER A 331 -13.90 3.03 -18.25
C SER A 331 -13.47 1.56 -18.29
N VAL A 332 -12.38 1.20 -17.62
CA VAL A 332 -11.90 -0.18 -17.58
C VAL A 332 -12.92 -1.10 -16.94
N PRO A 333 -13.42 -2.12 -17.66
CA PRO A 333 -14.40 -3.06 -17.12
C PRO A 333 -13.75 -4.08 -16.17
N SER A 334 -14.57 -4.69 -15.30
CA SER A 334 -14.24 -5.94 -14.61
C SER A 334 -14.01 -7.06 -15.64
N ALA A 335 -13.44 -8.19 -15.20
CA ALA A 335 -13.15 -9.32 -16.10
C ALA A 335 -14.39 -9.92 -16.75
N ASP A 336 -15.54 -9.82 -16.09
CA ASP A 336 -16.86 -10.22 -16.62
C ASP A 336 -17.55 -9.13 -17.46
N GLY A 337 -16.94 -7.93 -17.56
CA GLY A 337 -17.54 -6.79 -18.27
C GLY A 337 -18.70 -6.10 -17.54
N GLY A 338 -19.01 -6.50 -16.30
CA GLY A 338 -20.24 -6.09 -15.60
C GLY A 338 -20.21 -4.65 -15.04
N THR A 339 -19.05 -4.13 -14.67
CA THR A 339 -18.94 -2.76 -14.16
C THR A 339 -17.57 -2.16 -14.52
N THR A 340 -17.46 -0.84 -14.46
CA THR A 340 -16.17 -0.16 -14.66
C THR A 340 -15.48 0.07 -13.33
N LEU A 341 -14.12 0.15 -13.34
CA LEU A 341 -13.33 0.48 -12.17
C LEU A 341 -13.81 1.78 -11.53
N LYS A 342 -14.06 2.82 -12.32
CA LYS A 342 -14.55 4.11 -11.82
C LYS A 342 -15.88 3.98 -11.09
N ALA A 343 -16.85 3.33 -11.70
CA ALA A 343 -18.19 3.14 -11.10
C ALA A 343 -18.09 2.33 -9.79
N TRP A 344 -17.24 1.31 -9.77
CA TRP A 344 -17.04 0.48 -8.59
C TRP A 344 -16.38 1.25 -7.43
N VAL A 345 -15.33 2.03 -7.74
CA VAL A 345 -14.62 2.86 -6.75
C VAL A 345 -15.52 3.99 -6.24
N ASP A 346 -16.31 4.62 -7.09
CA ASP A 346 -17.30 5.64 -6.67
C ASP A 346 -18.34 5.05 -5.71
N ALA A 347 -18.87 3.88 -6.00
CA ALA A 347 -19.81 3.19 -5.12
C ALA A 347 -19.15 2.81 -3.78
N TRP A 348 -17.89 2.36 -3.81
CA TRP A 348 -17.11 2.13 -2.58
C TRP A 348 -16.93 3.43 -1.78
N ALA A 349 -16.52 4.53 -2.42
CA ALA A 349 -16.20 5.78 -1.74
C ALA A 349 -17.45 6.43 -1.14
N THR A 350 -18.55 6.49 -1.90
CA THR A 350 -19.75 7.24 -1.53
C THR A 350 -20.79 6.40 -0.79
N GLY A 351 -20.77 5.07 -0.96
CA GLY A 351 -21.84 4.18 -0.51
C GLY A 351 -23.14 4.34 -1.31
N MET A 352 -23.09 5.06 -2.43
CA MET A 352 -24.23 5.26 -3.33
C MET A 352 -24.15 4.31 -4.53
N GLY A 353 -25.28 3.73 -4.89
CA GLY A 353 -25.38 2.77 -6.00
C GLY A 353 -25.00 1.33 -5.58
N PRO A 354 -25.08 0.39 -6.53
CA PRO A 354 -24.76 -1.01 -6.26
C PRO A 354 -23.25 -1.19 -6.13
N TRP A 355 -22.80 -1.52 -4.93
CA TRP A 355 -21.42 -1.93 -4.68
C TRP A 355 -21.39 -3.44 -4.42
N GLN A 356 -20.97 -4.19 -5.43
CA GLN A 356 -20.97 -5.65 -5.45
C GLN A 356 -19.62 -6.17 -5.92
N SER A 357 -19.29 -7.44 -5.59
CA SER A 357 -18.14 -8.10 -6.19
C SER A 357 -18.32 -8.22 -7.69
N SER A 358 -17.25 -7.98 -8.44
CA SER A 358 -17.20 -8.03 -9.91
C SER A 358 -15.96 -8.82 -10.35
N ARG A 359 -16.18 -9.72 -11.32
CA ARG A 359 -15.14 -10.60 -11.86
C ARG A 359 -14.78 -10.20 -13.27
#